data_207dd567825929420a6b19632dd3a2df
#
_entry.id   207dd567825929420a6b19632dd3a2df
#
_cell.length_a   1.000
_cell.length_b   1.000
_cell.length_c   1.000
_cell.angle_alpha   90.00
_cell.angle_beta   90.00
_cell.angle_gamma   90.00
#
_symmetry.space_group_name_H-M   'P 1'
#
loop_
_entity.id
_entity.type
_entity.pdbx_description
1 polymer ?
#
loop_
_entity_poly.entity_id
_entity_poly.type
_entity_poly.pdbx_seq_one_letter_code
_entity_poly.pdbx_strand_id
1 'polypeptide(L)'
;MIRPLACEDSTVIKDAQEWLKGYEGQFFGDYLAKNGYVVFSADAPMWGERGQMEGPKRDTYDMIAGNMMMYGIDLSAWMTYDDIAGTEYLAQMPEVDASRIGCTGWSMGAYRAWMLSALSDRIKVGAAVCWMVTSDEQLSFKYDRTENGGFANCYPGLRRWLDYPHVASIACPKPMLFINGSQDKIS
;
A
#
# COMPACT_ATOMS: atom_id res chain seq x y z
N MET A 1 -7.96 -3.41 -5.89
CA MET A 1 -9.39 -3.21 -5.58
C MET A 1 -10.12 -4.53 -5.73
N ILE A 2 -10.85 -4.96 -4.73
CA ILE A 2 -11.75 -6.11 -4.78
C ILE A 2 -13.11 -5.62 -5.23
N ARG A 3 -13.81 -6.39 -6.05
CA ARG A 3 -15.17 -6.07 -6.47
C ARG A 3 -16.08 -5.95 -5.25
N PRO A 4 -16.79 -4.82 -5.06
CA PRO A 4 -17.79 -4.73 -4.02
C PRO A 4 -18.89 -5.76 -4.31
N LEU A 5 -18.99 -6.76 -3.45
CA LEU A 5 -20.09 -7.75 -3.53
C LEU A 5 -21.38 -7.06 -3.09
N ALA A 6 -22.35 -6.99 -4.00
CA ALA A 6 -23.73 -6.59 -3.72
C ALA A 6 -23.89 -5.23 -2.99
N CYS A 7 -23.13 -4.22 -3.38
CA CYS A 7 -23.35 -2.86 -2.88
C CYS A 7 -24.47 -2.20 -3.70
N GLU A 8 -25.57 -1.84 -3.05
CA GLU A 8 -26.68 -1.08 -3.65
C GLU A 8 -26.42 0.44 -3.60
N ASP A 9 -25.37 0.90 -2.93
CA ASP A 9 -25.03 2.31 -2.83
C ASP A 9 -24.48 2.81 -4.15
N SER A 10 -25.22 3.75 -4.75
CA SER A 10 -24.89 4.34 -6.05
C SER A 10 -23.55 5.10 -6.06
N THR A 11 -23.13 5.64 -4.92
CA THR A 11 -21.87 6.36 -4.77
C THR A 11 -20.71 5.37 -4.84
N VAL A 12 -20.77 4.28 -4.11
CA VAL A 12 -19.75 3.21 -4.13
C VAL A 12 -19.63 2.59 -5.52
N ILE A 13 -20.77 2.38 -6.21
CA ILE A 13 -20.75 1.85 -7.58
C ILE A 13 -20.08 2.84 -8.55
N LYS A 14 -20.38 4.13 -8.41
CA LYS A 14 -19.77 5.16 -9.24
C LYS A 14 -18.25 5.25 -9.02
N ASP A 15 -17.82 5.27 -7.78
CA ASP A 15 -16.39 5.31 -7.43
C ASP A 15 -15.66 4.07 -7.94
N ALA A 16 -16.28 2.88 -7.79
CA ALA A 16 -15.73 1.66 -8.34
C ALA A 16 -15.59 1.72 -9.88
N GLN A 17 -16.54 2.31 -10.57
CA GLN A 17 -16.49 2.49 -12.03
C GLN A 17 -15.40 3.47 -12.46
N GLU A 18 -15.16 4.55 -11.71
CA GLU A 18 -14.07 5.48 -11.97
C GLU A 18 -12.71 4.78 -11.80
N TRP A 19 -12.54 4.01 -10.73
CA TRP A 19 -11.33 3.24 -10.52
C TRP A 19 -11.09 2.19 -11.61
N LEU A 20 -12.14 1.55 -12.12
CA LEU A 20 -12.02 0.57 -13.21
C LEU A 20 -11.39 1.14 -14.47
N LYS A 21 -11.56 2.44 -14.73
CA LYS A 21 -10.92 3.10 -15.88
C LYS A 21 -9.40 3.03 -15.80
N GLY A 22 -8.83 3.17 -14.59
CA GLY A 22 -7.39 3.04 -14.36
C GLY A 22 -6.85 1.60 -14.45
N TYR A 23 -7.72 0.60 -14.46
CA TYR A 23 -7.38 -0.83 -14.51
C TYR A 23 -7.93 -1.53 -15.76
N GLU A 24 -8.07 -0.81 -16.86
CA GLU A 24 -8.57 -1.34 -18.15
C GLU A 24 -9.92 -2.06 -18.03
N GLY A 25 -10.79 -1.58 -17.15
CA GLY A 25 -12.13 -2.14 -16.94
C GLY A 25 -12.15 -3.42 -16.10
N GLN A 26 -11.06 -3.79 -15.43
CA GLN A 26 -10.98 -5.01 -14.64
C GLN A 26 -10.84 -4.72 -13.15
N PHE A 27 -11.53 -5.49 -12.32
CA PHE A 27 -11.22 -5.56 -10.89
C PHE A 27 -10.00 -6.47 -10.70
N PHE A 28 -8.90 -5.91 -10.24
CA PHE A 28 -7.63 -6.62 -10.12
C PHE A 28 -7.73 -7.86 -9.21
N GLY A 29 -8.45 -7.74 -8.08
CA GLY A 29 -8.71 -8.89 -7.20
C GLY A 29 -9.50 -10.00 -7.87
N ASP A 30 -10.54 -9.66 -8.62
CA ASP A 30 -11.34 -10.63 -9.39
C ASP A 30 -10.49 -11.33 -10.47
N TYR A 31 -9.64 -10.57 -11.14
CA TYR A 31 -8.75 -11.12 -12.16
C TYR A 31 -7.81 -12.16 -11.54
N LEU A 32 -7.17 -11.84 -10.43
CA LEU A 32 -6.30 -12.78 -9.73
C LEU A 32 -7.07 -14.01 -9.23
N ALA A 33 -8.25 -13.81 -8.63
CA ALA A 33 -9.07 -14.91 -8.15
C ALA A 33 -9.48 -15.88 -9.28
N LYS A 34 -9.86 -15.36 -10.45
CA LYS A 34 -10.14 -16.16 -11.65
C LYS A 34 -8.94 -16.94 -12.17
N ASN A 35 -7.73 -16.50 -11.84
CA ASN A 35 -6.48 -17.16 -12.18
C ASN A 35 -5.94 -18.06 -11.05
N GLY A 36 -6.78 -18.41 -10.07
CA GLY A 36 -6.46 -19.42 -9.07
C GLY A 36 -5.75 -18.88 -7.82
N TYR A 37 -5.78 -17.57 -7.58
CA TYR A 37 -5.23 -16.96 -6.37
C TYR A 37 -6.31 -16.73 -5.31
N VAL A 38 -5.98 -16.98 -4.07
CA VAL A 38 -6.73 -16.39 -2.94
C VAL A 38 -6.25 -14.96 -2.76
N VAL A 39 -7.16 -14.00 -2.79
CA VAL A 39 -6.81 -12.58 -2.73
C VAL A 39 -7.35 -11.97 -1.45
N PHE A 40 -6.47 -11.34 -0.70
CA PHE A 40 -6.78 -10.57 0.48
C PHE A 40 -6.36 -9.12 0.28
N SER A 41 -7.25 -8.19 0.57
CA SER A 41 -6.97 -6.76 0.51
C SER A 41 -7.66 -6.07 1.68
N ALA A 42 -6.89 -5.51 2.57
CA ALA A 42 -7.40 -4.74 3.71
C ALA A 42 -7.41 -3.24 3.38
N ASP A 43 -8.49 -2.56 3.77
CA ASP A 43 -8.53 -1.11 3.72
C ASP A 43 -7.44 -0.52 4.63
N ALA A 44 -6.78 0.53 4.14
CA ALA A 44 -5.85 1.28 4.97
C ALA A 44 -6.62 1.96 6.14
N PRO A 45 -5.95 2.27 7.25
CA PRO A 45 -6.55 3.07 8.30
C PRO A 45 -7.21 4.32 7.75
N MET A 46 -8.42 4.62 8.17
CA MET A 46 -9.26 5.76 7.76
C MET A 46 -9.84 5.68 6.34
N TRP A 47 -9.66 4.56 5.63
CA TRP A 47 -10.24 4.33 4.30
C TRP A 47 -11.31 3.24 4.35
N GLY A 48 -12.23 3.30 3.40
CA GLY A 48 -13.28 2.29 3.21
C GLY A 48 -14.07 2.02 4.49
N GLU A 49 -14.25 0.76 4.85
CA GLU A 49 -14.97 0.35 6.06
C GLU A 49 -14.27 0.76 7.36
N ARG A 50 -13.01 1.14 7.30
CA ARG A 50 -12.22 1.61 8.45
C ARG A 50 -12.27 3.13 8.66
N GLY A 51 -13.12 3.82 7.92
CA GLY A 51 -13.21 5.26 8.02
C GLY A 51 -14.28 5.83 7.10
N GLN A 52 -13.87 6.67 6.17
CA GLN A 52 -14.75 7.25 5.15
C GLN A 52 -14.48 6.56 3.80
N MET A 53 -15.54 6.23 3.06
CA MET A 53 -15.41 5.54 1.76
C MET A 53 -14.52 6.31 0.77
N GLU A 54 -14.62 7.62 0.75
CA GLU A 54 -13.81 8.51 -0.09
C GLU A 54 -12.39 8.73 0.45
N GLY A 55 -12.08 8.13 1.59
CA GLY A 55 -10.88 8.42 2.35
C GLY A 55 -10.95 9.77 3.07
N PRO A 56 -10.02 10.01 4.02
CA PRO A 56 -9.96 11.27 4.72
C PRO A 56 -9.42 12.37 3.82
N LYS A 57 -9.89 13.60 4.01
CA LYS A 57 -9.21 14.76 3.45
C LYS A 57 -7.78 14.81 3.98
N ARG A 58 -6.85 15.32 3.18
CA ARG A 58 -5.43 15.37 3.55
C ARG A 58 -5.19 15.99 4.92
N ASP A 59 -5.80 17.14 5.20
CA ASP A 59 -5.64 17.83 6.48
C ASP A 59 -6.09 16.98 7.67
N THR A 60 -7.19 16.24 7.53
CA THR A 60 -7.66 15.32 8.58
C THR A 60 -6.72 14.15 8.77
N TYR A 61 -6.20 13.61 7.68
CA TYR A 61 -5.24 12.52 7.69
C TYR A 61 -3.94 12.91 8.39
N ASP A 62 -3.39 14.06 8.00
CA ASP A 62 -2.15 14.60 8.59
C ASP A 62 -2.35 14.98 10.06
N MET A 63 -3.51 15.51 10.45
CA MET A 63 -3.84 15.81 11.83
C MET A 63 -3.86 14.54 12.71
N ILE A 64 -4.50 13.47 12.23
CA ILE A 64 -4.55 12.21 12.96
C ILE A 64 -3.15 11.61 13.08
N ALA A 65 -2.40 11.59 11.98
CA ALA A 65 -1.03 11.11 11.98
C ALA A 65 -0.13 11.92 12.94
N GLY A 66 -0.25 13.24 12.94
CA GLY A 66 0.46 14.12 13.87
C GLY A 66 0.12 13.82 15.33
N ASN A 67 -1.16 13.59 15.63
CA ASN A 67 -1.59 13.20 16.98
C ASN A 67 -1.03 11.83 17.41
N MET A 68 -0.97 10.86 16.48
CA MET A 68 -0.39 9.54 16.76
C MET A 68 1.09 9.63 17.11
N MET A 69 1.83 10.53 16.48
CA MET A 69 3.25 10.75 16.78
C MET A 69 3.50 11.19 18.23
N MET A 70 2.54 11.85 18.89
CA MET A 70 2.62 12.17 20.33
C MET A 70 2.63 10.91 21.22
N TYR A 71 2.09 9.80 20.71
CA TYR A 71 2.12 8.50 21.37
C TYR A 71 3.29 7.62 20.92
N GLY A 72 4.19 8.17 20.11
CA GLY A 72 5.32 7.41 19.54
C GLY A 72 4.92 6.42 18.43
N ILE A 73 3.75 6.59 17.84
CA ILE A 73 3.24 5.76 16.75
C ILE A 73 3.15 6.62 15.50
N ASP A 74 3.75 6.19 14.40
CA ASP A 74 3.52 6.79 13.11
C ASP A 74 2.51 6.00 12.28
N LEU A 75 1.87 6.69 11.34
CA LEU A 75 0.81 6.10 10.52
C LEU A 75 1.33 5.02 9.58
N SER A 76 2.56 5.15 9.10
CA SER A 76 3.22 4.14 8.26
C SER A 76 3.45 2.84 9.02
N ALA A 77 3.89 2.95 10.27
CA ALA A 77 4.07 1.79 11.15
C ALA A 77 2.74 1.10 11.44
N TRP A 78 1.68 1.87 11.67
CA TRP A 78 0.34 1.29 11.85
C TRP A 78 -0.12 0.52 10.61
N MET A 79 -0.03 1.11 9.42
CA MET A 79 -0.37 0.41 8.17
C MET A 79 0.45 -0.87 7.99
N THR A 80 1.74 -0.79 8.23
CA THR A 80 2.64 -1.95 8.11
C THR A 80 2.29 -3.05 9.11
N TYR A 81 1.97 -2.69 10.35
CA TYR A 81 1.50 -3.66 11.35
C TYR A 81 0.22 -4.37 10.91
N ASP A 82 -0.75 -3.63 10.39
CA ASP A 82 -2.00 -4.19 9.87
C ASP A 82 -1.75 -5.15 8.70
N ASP A 83 -0.84 -4.79 7.80
CA ASP A 83 -0.47 -5.65 6.66
C ASP A 83 0.20 -6.95 7.11
N ILE A 84 1.07 -6.88 8.11
CA ILE A 84 1.68 -8.06 8.72
C ILE A 84 0.61 -8.92 9.39
N ALA A 85 -0.26 -8.33 10.21
CA ALA A 85 -1.34 -9.05 10.89
C ALA A 85 -2.31 -9.69 9.89
N GLY A 86 -2.68 -8.97 8.83
CA GLY A 86 -3.50 -9.49 7.75
C GLY A 86 -2.84 -10.65 6.99
N THR A 87 -1.53 -10.60 6.80
CA THR A 87 -0.77 -11.68 6.17
C THR A 87 -0.72 -12.92 7.07
N GLU A 88 -0.55 -12.75 8.37
CA GLU A 88 -0.61 -13.86 9.33
C GLU A 88 -2.01 -14.49 9.38
N TYR A 89 -3.06 -13.68 9.29
CA TYR A 89 -4.43 -14.20 9.17
C TYR A 89 -4.61 -15.00 7.88
N LEU A 90 -4.19 -14.44 6.75
CA LEU A 90 -4.26 -15.11 5.45
C LEU A 90 -3.54 -16.47 5.46
N ALA A 91 -2.38 -16.54 6.09
CA ALA A 91 -1.57 -17.75 6.17
C ALA A 91 -2.24 -18.89 6.97
N GLN A 92 -3.26 -18.59 7.77
CA GLN A 92 -4.01 -19.57 8.57
C GLN A 92 -5.25 -20.10 7.85
N MET A 93 -5.62 -19.52 6.73
CA MET A 93 -6.80 -19.95 5.97
C MET A 93 -6.54 -21.29 5.28
N PRO A 94 -7.47 -22.25 5.36
CA PRO A 94 -7.27 -23.60 4.82
C PRO A 94 -7.13 -23.62 3.28
N GLU A 95 -7.62 -22.59 2.60
CA GLU A 95 -7.54 -22.43 1.15
C GLU A 95 -6.20 -21.84 0.69
N VAL A 96 -5.33 -21.42 1.62
CA VAL A 96 -4.09 -20.72 1.33
C VAL A 96 -2.88 -21.62 1.52
N ASP A 97 -2.04 -21.70 0.51
CA ASP A 97 -0.70 -22.24 0.65
C ASP A 97 0.22 -21.19 1.30
N ALA A 98 0.42 -21.32 2.61
CA ALA A 98 1.23 -20.38 3.40
C ALA A 98 2.71 -20.31 2.95
N SER A 99 3.19 -21.26 2.15
CA SER A 99 4.54 -21.23 1.59
C SER A 99 4.64 -20.39 0.30
N ARG A 100 3.51 -19.94 -0.26
CA ARG A 100 3.43 -19.24 -1.55
C ARG A 100 2.64 -17.95 -1.47
N ILE A 101 2.81 -17.18 -0.41
CA ILE A 101 2.18 -15.86 -0.26
C ILE A 101 3.04 -14.81 -0.93
N GLY A 102 2.44 -14.00 -1.78
CA GLY A 102 3.05 -12.84 -2.40
C GLY A 102 2.26 -11.58 -2.11
N CYS A 103 2.85 -10.43 -2.35
CA CYS A 103 2.14 -9.15 -2.24
C CYS A 103 2.38 -8.25 -3.45
N THR A 104 1.40 -7.45 -3.77
CA THR A 104 1.50 -6.46 -4.85
C THR A 104 0.64 -5.24 -4.54
N GLY A 105 1.01 -4.12 -5.12
CA GLY A 105 0.21 -2.91 -5.00
C GLY A 105 0.68 -1.80 -5.95
N TRP A 106 -0.17 -0.80 -6.09
CA TRP A 106 0.07 0.37 -6.93
C TRP A 106 0.07 1.64 -6.07
N SER A 107 0.98 2.59 -6.36
CA SER A 107 1.12 3.84 -5.62
C SER A 107 1.29 3.58 -4.11
N MET A 108 0.41 4.08 -3.24
CA MET A 108 0.43 3.76 -1.81
C MET A 108 0.39 2.25 -1.53
N GLY A 109 -0.28 1.46 -2.37
CA GLY A 109 -0.24 0.00 -2.28
C GLY A 109 1.13 -0.58 -2.60
N ALA A 110 1.89 0.03 -3.51
CA ALA A 110 3.28 -0.36 -3.78
C ALA A 110 4.20 -0.08 -2.59
N TYR A 111 4.02 1.08 -1.95
CA TYR A 111 4.71 1.41 -0.69
C TYR A 111 4.46 0.33 0.37
N ARG A 112 3.21 -0.03 0.60
CA ARG A 112 2.83 -1.09 1.54
C ARG A 112 3.42 -2.46 1.12
N ALA A 113 3.41 -2.78 -0.17
CA ALA A 113 3.88 -4.08 -0.67
C ALA A 113 5.39 -4.27 -0.45
N TRP A 114 6.24 -3.29 -0.80
CA TRP A 114 7.67 -3.48 -0.57
C TRP A 114 8.03 -3.41 0.91
N MET A 115 7.31 -2.61 1.72
CA MET A 115 7.49 -2.58 3.16
C MET A 115 7.13 -3.92 3.80
N LEU A 116 5.98 -4.48 3.43
CA LEU A 116 5.55 -5.81 3.88
C LEU A 116 6.54 -6.90 3.46
N SER A 117 7.06 -6.82 2.22
CA SER A 117 8.07 -7.76 1.75
C SER A 117 9.36 -7.70 2.56
N ALA A 118 9.76 -6.51 2.99
CA ALA A 118 10.95 -6.33 3.81
C ALA A 118 10.78 -6.87 5.24
N LEU A 119 9.58 -6.76 5.81
CA LEU A 119 9.35 -6.97 7.24
C LEU A 119 8.57 -8.26 7.59
N SER A 120 8.02 -8.96 6.61
CA SER A 120 7.28 -10.22 6.84
C SER A 120 7.95 -11.41 6.15
N ASP A 121 8.32 -12.42 6.92
CA ASP A 121 8.86 -13.67 6.39
C ASP A 121 7.81 -14.54 5.68
N ARG A 122 6.54 -14.23 5.83
CA ARG A 122 5.46 -14.91 5.11
C ARG A 122 5.48 -14.56 3.62
N ILE A 123 5.86 -13.35 3.28
CA ILE A 123 5.94 -12.92 1.88
C ILE A 123 7.15 -13.57 1.20
N LYS A 124 6.90 -14.21 0.07
CA LYS A 124 7.90 -14.92 -0.74
C LYS A 124 8.28 -14.20 -2.02
N VAL A 125 7.41 -13.31 -2.49
CA VAL A 125 7.60 -12.50 -3.69
C VAL A 125 6.80 -11.21 -3.57
N GLY A 126 7.32 -10.12 -4.11
CA GLY A 126 6.61 -8.84 -4.10
C GLY A 126 6.67 -8.11 -5.43
N ALA A 127 5.64 -7.33 -5.73
CA ALA A 127 5.61 -6.42 -6.86
C ALA A 127 5.10 -5.04 -6.42
N ALA A 128 5.92 -4.02 -6.62
CA ALA A 128 5.63 -2.64 -6.26
C ALA A 128 5.54 -1.78 -7.53
N VAL A 129 4.39 -1.20 -7.79
CA VAL A 129 4.10 -0.45 -9.02
C VAL A 129 3.91 1.02 -8.70
N CYS A 130 4.72 1.88 -9.32
CA CYS A 130 4.65 3.34 -9.22
C CYS A 130 4.84 3.87 -7.79
N TRP A 131 5.74 3.29 -7.04
CA TRP A 131 6.26 3.87 -5.80
C TRP A 131 7.62 3.25 -5.41
N MET A 132 8.68 3.89 -5.79
CA MET A 132 10.02 3.71 -5.23
C MET A 132 10.85 4.94 -5.59
N VAL A 133 11.34 5.61 -4.59
CA VAL A 133 12.09 6.86 -4.72
C VAL A 133 13.09 6.97 -3.57
N THR A 134 14.16 7.73 -3.73
CA THR A 134 14.98 8.15 -2.59
C THR A 134 14.33 9.33 -1.88
N SER A 135 14.53 9.46 -0.58
CA SER A 135 13.99 10.61 0.15
C SER A 135 14.62 11.94 -0.30
N ASP A 136 15.86 11.92 -0.80
CA ASP A 136 16.49 13.11 -1.36
C ASP A 136 15.75 13.61 -2.61
N GLU A 137 15.36 12.69 -3.51
CA GLU A 137 14.55 13.02 -4.66
C GLU A 137 13.13 13.42 -4.24
N GLN A 138 12.51 12.71 -3.32
CA GLN A 138 11.17 13.01 -2.81
C GLN A 138 11.08 14.41 -2.19
N LEU A 139 12.12 14.87 -1.50
CA LEU A 139 12.15 16.16 -0.82
C LEU A 139 12.80 17.27 -1.67
N SER A 140 13.19 16.98 -2.90
CA SER A 140 13.83 17.97 -3.76
C SER A 140 12.81 18.98 -4.31
N PHE A 141 13.20 20.25 -4.32
CA PHE A 141 12.42 21.32 -4.95
C PHE A 141 12.21 21.13 -6.46
N LYS A 142 13.05 20.34 -7.10
CA LYS A 142 12.97 20.06 -8.54
C LYS A 142 11.64 19.40 -8.94
N TYR A 143 11.05 18.62 -8.05
CA TYR A 143 9.85 17.83 -8.36
C TYR A 143 8.56 18.45 -7.81
N ASP A 144 8.65 19.59 -7.12
CA ASP A 144 7.51 20.34 -6.56
C ASP A 144 6.43 19.42 -5.94
N ARG A 145 6.82 18.68 -4.92
CA ARG A 145 6.00 17.60 -4.37
C ARG A 145 5.04 18.05 -3.28
N THR A 146 4.32 19.12 -3.53
CA THR A 146 3.28 19.60 -2.60
C THR A 146 2.13 18.61 -2.44
N GLU A 147 1.94 17.71 -3.41
CA GLU A 147 0.86 16.73 -3.40
C GLU A 147 1.30 15.32 -3.00
N ASN A 148 2.61 15.06 -2.97
CA ASN A 148 3.16 13.74 -2.71
C ASN A 148 3.94 13.68 -1.41
N GLY A 149 3.80 12.61 -0.70
CA GLY A 149 4.35 12.45 0.63
C GLY A 149 3.30 12.73 1.70
N GLY A 150 3.72 13.24 2.82
CA GLY A 150 2.92 13.39 4.01
C GLY A 150 3.15 12.25 4.98
N PHE A 151 2.39 12.24 6.06
CA PHE A 151 2.62 11.32 7.17
C PHE A 151 2.33 9.84 6.86
N ALA A 152 1.65 9.56 5.74
CA ALA A 152 1.32 8.19 5.35
C ALA A 152 2.54 7.33 5.00
N ASN A 153 3.62 7.95 4.57
CA ASN A 153 4.88 7.29 4.19
C ASN A 153 6.10 7.92 4.86
N CYS A 154 5.89 8.47 6.05
CA CYS A 154 6.94 9.11 6.84
C CYS A 154 7.25 8.26 8.08
N TYR A 155 8.48 7.82 8.21
CA TYR A 155 9.02 7.22 9.43
C TYR A 155 9.92 8.21 10.15
N PRO A 156 9.53 8.75 11.31
CA PRO A 156 10.33 9.72 12.04
C PRO A 156 11.74 9.18 12.34
N GLY A 157 12.75 9.90 11.89
CA GLY A 157 14.15 9.55 12.13
C GLY A 157 14.75 8.49 11.20
N LEU A 158 13.99 7.89 10.27
CA LEU A 158 14.52 6.89 9.34
C LEU A 158 15.76 7.40 8.60
N ARG A 159 15.71 8.63 8.13
CA ARG A 159 16.76 9.25 7.32
C ARG A 159 18.11 9.43 8.03
N ARG A 160 18.15 9.24 9.33
CA ARG A 160 19.42 9.22 10.09
C ARG A 160 20.27 8.00 9.77
N TRP A 161 19.67 6.91 9.31
CA TRP A 161 20.32 5.61 9.20
C TRP A 161 20.13 4.97 7.84
N LEU A 162 18.94 5.11 7.28
CA LEU A 162 18.46 4.39 6.09
C LEU A 162 17.69 5.34 5.18
N ASP A 163 17.43 4.86 3.97
CA ASP A 163 16.45 5.43 3.05
C ASP A 163 15.52 4.33 2.57
N TYR A 164 14.45 4.66 1.87
CA TYR A 164 13.46 3.71 1.36
C TYR A 164 14.08 2.55 0.57
N PRO A 165 15.02 2.77 -0.38
CA PRO A 165 15.66 1.66 -1.07
C PRO A 165 16.46 0.74 -0.13
N HIS A 166 17.06 1.28 0.94
CA HIS A 166 17.75 0.46 1.94
C HIS A 166 16.78 -0.44 2.69
N VAL A 167 15.62 0.10 3.11
CA VAL A 167 14.57 -0.70 3.76
C VAL A 167 14.04 -1.77 2.80
N ALA A 168 13.76 -1.41 1.56
CA ALA A 168 13.29 -2.36 0.56
C ALA A 168 14.32 -3.49 0.31
N SER A 169 15.63 -3.20 0.38
CA SER A 169 16.70 -4.20 0.22
C SER A 169 16.71 -5.27 1.32
N ILE A 170 16.09 -5.03 2.48
CA ILE A 170 15.92 -6.03 3.54
C ILE A 170 15.13 -7.24 3.04
N ALA A 171 14.29 -7.05 2.03
CA ALA A 171 13.56 -8.16 1.39
C ALA A 171 14.48 -9.21 0.73
N CYS A 172 15.73 -8.88 0.40
CA CYS A 172 16.65 -9.83 -0.22
C CYS A 172 16.87 -11.07 0.68
N PRO A 173 16.91 -12.28 0.11
CA PRO A 173 16.94 -12.62 -1.33
C PRO A 173 15.56 -12.88 -1.98
N LYS A 174 14.47 -12.42 -1.41
CA LYS A 174 13.12 -12.58 -1.98
C LYS A 174 13.04 -11.87 -3.34
N PRO A 175 12.46 -12.49 -4.38
CA PRO A 175 12.22 -11.82 -5.65
C PRO A 175 11.31 -10.60 -5.46
N MET A 176 11.78 -9.45 -5.96
CA MET A 176 11.05 -8.19 -5.93
C MET A 176 11.01 -7.57 -7.32
N LEU A 177 9.84 -7.16 -7.76
CA LEU A 177 9.64 -6.41 -9.00
C LEU A 177 9.26 -4.97 -8.66
N PHE A 178 10.04 -4.01 -9.13
CA PHE A 178 9.73 -2.59 -9.05
C PHE A 178 9.43 -2.07 -10.45
N ILE A 179 8.27 -1.44 -10.62
CA ILE A 179 7.81 -0.86 -11.88
C ILE A 179 7.53 0.61 -11.64
N ASN A 180 8.32 1.49 -12.26
CA ASN A 180 8.08 2.92 -12.24
C ASN A 180 7.98 3.46 -13.66
N GLY A 181 7.09 4.41 -13.89
CA GLY A 181 6.99 5.09 -15.19
C GLY A 181 8.13 6.09 -15.38
N SER A 182 8.84 6.03 -16.50
CA SER A 182 9.93 6.97 -16.80
C SER A 182 9.47 8.43 -16.96
N GLN A 183 8.17 8.64 -17.12
CA GLN A 183 7.53 9.95 -17.24
C GLN A 183 6.51 10.20 -16.11
N ASP A 184 6.54 9.36 -15.09
CA ASP A 184 5.70 9.54 -13.92
C ASP A 184 6.13 10.80 -13.17
N LYS A 185 5.19 11.72 -12.98
CA LYS A 185 5.43 12.98 -12.27
C LYS A 185 5.17 12.87 -10.77
N ILE A 186 4.67 11.72 -10.33
CA ILE A 186 4.22 11.49 -8.97
C ILE A 186 5.22 10.62 -8.19
N SER A 187 5.96 9.76 -8.84
CA SER A 187 6.92 8.84 -8.19
C SER A 187 8.28 8.86 -8.84
#